data_cbadecbe624fc856480cdfae6103257a
#
_entry.id   cbadecbe624fc856480cdfae6103257a
#
_cell.length_a   1.000
_cell.length_b   1.000
_cell.length_c   1.000
_cell.angle_alpha   90.00
_cell.angle_beta   90.00
_cell.angle_gamma   90.00
#
_symmetry.space_group_name_H-M   'P 1'
#
loop_
_entity.id
_entity.type
_entity.pdbx_description
1 polymer ?
#
loop_
_entity_poly.entity_id
_entity_poly.type
_entity_poly.pdbx_seq_one_letter_code
_entity_poly.pdbx_strand_id
1 'polypeptide(L)'
;TTQGKNGVATTQDVASVVNSAIDKTKQALTDAKHDFAGDDATVISRKHGEQLNIKGGASTTATDLTSGNIAVVGDTTSGTLNIKMAKALTGLTSATYTDAAGNTQTVTGGSSTITDGAGNTTTITKGGMTTTDGTNTTTVAPAGVTATDGTNTVKLTGSGIDAGNTQIKNVGKATTDDAAVNKKQMDDAVKAATDSISTLGDNKVSLGSDSGTTTAKKLSTTGGIKFNIKGETGANALITTSATGDDVTIAPTAKLSAAVTAAENSANKDLSNLSAAGDTYIKNL
;
A
#
# COMPACT_ATOMS: atom_id res chain seq x y z
N THR A 1 -80.55 -37.48 -43.75
CA THR A 1 -81.14 -37.33 -45.13
C THR A 1 -82.26 -38.31 -45.27
N THR A 2 -83.49 -37.81 -45.23
CA THR A 2 -84.65 -38.56 -45.57
C THR A 2 -84.59 -38.87 -47.08
N GLN A 3 -84.51 -40.13 -47.44
CA GLN A 3 -84.54 -40.57 -48.83
C GLN A 3 -85.83 -40.09 -49.40
N GLY A 4 -85.85 -39.09 -50.27
CA GLY A 4 -87.01 -38.54 -50.90
C GLY A 4 -87.60 -39.45 -51.94
N LYS A 5 -88.89 -39.37 -52.12
CA LYS A 5 -89.68 -40.00 -53.19
C LYS A 5 -89.01 -39.78 -54.55
N ASN A 6 -88.99 -40.78 -55.39
CA ASN A 6 -88.52 -40.72 -56.78
C ASN A 6 -89.16 -39.56 -57.56
N GLY A 7 -88.54 -38.41 -57.58
CA GLY A 7 -88.95 -37.23 -58.33
C GLY A 7 -87.68 -36.60 -58.96
N VAL A 8 -87.84 -36.01 -60.14
CA VAL A 8 -86.77 -35.24 -60.76
C VAL A 8 -86.53 -33.97 -59.90
N ALA A 9 -85.31 -33.78 -59.40
CA ALA A 9 -84.94 -32.55 -58.69
C ALA A 9 -84.96 -31.37 -59.70
N THR A 10 -85.54 -30.26 -59.30
CA THR A 10 -85.43 -29.03 -60.07
C THR A 10 -84.05 -28.43 -59.97
N THR A 11 -83.61 -27.63 -60.91
CA THR A 11 -82.39 -26.87 -60.85
C THR A 11 -82.33 -26.01 -59.59
N GLN A 12 -83.45 -25.54 -59.11
CA GLN A 12 -83.53 -24.74 -57.87
C GLN A 12 -83.30 -25.59 -56.61
N ASP A 13 -83.77 -26.85 -56.56
CA ASP A 13 -83.53 -27.77 -55.47
C ASP A 13 -82.06 -28.12 -55.43
N VAL A 14 -81.42 -28.41 -56.55
CA VAL A 14 -79.95 -28.69 -56.62
C VAL A 14 -79.19 -27.46 -56.23
N ALA A 15 -79.50 -26.27 -56.72
CA ALA A 15 -78.82 -25.03 -56.35
C ALA A 15 -78.95 -24.73 -54.84
N SER A 16 -80.12 -24.95 -54.24
CA SER A 16 -80.40 -24.76 -52.84
C SER A 16 -79.54 -25.72 -51.97
N VAL A 17 -79.46 -26.98 -52.33
CA VAL A 17 -78.62 -27.98 -51.62
C VAL A 17 -77.18 -27.69 -51.79
N VAL A 18 -76.71 -27.31 -52.97
CA VAL A 18 -75.29 -26.95 -53.22
C VAL A 18 -74.88 -25.70 -52.44
N ASN A 19 -75.72 -24.64 -52.50
CA ASN A 19 -75.46 -23.41 -51.76
C ASN A 19 -75.41 -23.67 -50.23
N SER A 20 -76.39 -24.45 -49.71
CA SER A 20 -76.39 -24.83 -48.28
C SER A 20 -75.19 -25.65 -47.93
N ALA A 21 -74.70 -26.54 -48.76
CA ALA A 21 -73.47 -27.29 -48.54
C ALA A 21 -72.21 -26.37 -48.54
N ILE A 22 -72.14 -25.43 -49.50
CA ILE A 22 -71.08 -24.42 -49.59
C ILE A 22 -71.09 -23.55 -48.36
N ASP A 23 -72.19 -23.05 -47.90
CA ASP A 23 -72.31 -22.19 -46.72
C ASP A 23 -71.93 -22.92 -45.45
N LYS A 24 -72.35 -24.17 -45.28
CA LYS A 24 -71.91 -25.03 -44.15
C LYS A 24 -70.40 -25.26 -44.17
N THR A 25 -69.87 -25.51 -45.38
CA THR A 25 -68.37 -25.70 -45.50
C THR A 25 -67.63 -24.42 -45.20
N LYS A 26 -68.09 -23.26 -45.70
CA LYS A 26 -67.53 -21.96 -45.39
C LYS A 26 -67.58 -21.69 -43.88
N GLN A 27 -68.70 -21.94 -43.23
CA GLN A 27 -68.90 -21.74 -41.81
C GLN A 27 -67.98 -22.69 -41.02
N ALA A 28 -67.90 -23.97 -41.38
CA ALA A 28 -67.02 -24.93 -40.72
C ALA A 28 -65.54 -24.54 -40.85
N LEU A 29 -65.11 -24.01 -42.03
CA LEU A 29 -63.76 -23.52 -42.23
C LEU A 29 -63.54 -22.25 -41.45
N THR A 30 -64.48 -21.32 -41.37
CA THR A 30 -64.35 -20.07 -40.57
C THR A 30 -64.32 -20.36 -39.10
N ASP A 31 -65.04 -21.41 -38.62
CA ASP A 31 -65.06 -21.78 -37.20
C ASP A 31 -63.94 -22.75 -36.80
N ALA A 32 -63.20 -23.30 -37.79
CA ALA A 32 -62.05 -24.16 -37.54
C ALA A 32 -60.97 -23.38 -36.76
N LYS A 33 -60.45 -23.98 -35.68
CA LYS A 33 -59.46 -23.41 -34.82
C LYS A 33 -58.14 -24.17 -34.90
N HIS A 34 -57.07 -23.44 -34.75
CA HIS A 34 -55.75 -23.96 -34.49
C HIS A 34 -55.34 -23.61 -33.03
N ASP A 35 -54.96 -24.61 -32.28
CA ASP A 35 -54.53 -24.47 -30.90
C ASP A 35 -53.03 -24.39 -30.84
N PHE A 36 -52.53 -23.42 -30.06
CA PHE A 36 -51.14 -23.19 -29.77
C PHE A 36 -50.97 -23.22 -28.25
N ALA A 37 -49.97 -23.90 -27.74
CA ALA A 37 -49.67 -23.94 -26.30
C ALA A 37 -48.24 -23.51 -26.01
N GLY A 38 -48.05 -22.78 -24.93
CA GLY A 38 -46.73 -22.49 -24.33
C GLY A 38 -46.30 -23.58 -23.37
N ASP A 39 -45.12 -23.41 -22.74
CA ASP A 39 -44.56 -24.33 -21.73
C ASP A 39 -45.46 -24.42 -20.47
N ASP A 40 -46.30 -23.43 -20.23
CA ASP A 40 -47.28 -23.38 -19.15
C ASP A 40 -48.58 -24.14 -19.46
N ALA A 41 -48.61 -24.84 -20.58
CA ALA A 41 -49.77 -25.55 -21.12
C ALA A 41 -51.02 -24.69 -21.33
N THR A 42 -50.92 -23.37 -21.28
CA THR A 42 -52.02 -22.45 -21.64
C THR A 42 -52.29 -22.51 -23.14
N VAL A 43 -53.52 -22.88 -23.51
CA VAL A 43 -53.92 -23.01 -24.93
C VAL A 43 -54.48 -21.69 -25.47
N ILE A 44 -53.93 -21.23 -26.57
CA ILE A 44 -54.40 -20.09 -27.34
C ILE A 44 -55.02 -20.59 -28.63
N SER A 45 -56.36 -20.57 -28.69
CA SER A 45 -57.12 -20.98 -29.90
C SER A 45 -57.30 -19.80 -30.86
N ARG A 46 -56.98 -19.99 -32.14
CA ARG A 46 -57.21 -19.01 -33.22
C ARG A 46 -58.05 -19.60 -34.34
N LYS A 47 -59.08 -18.87 -34.77
CA LYS A 47 -59.83 -19.23 -35.95
C LYS A 47 -59.00 -19.00 -37.21
N HIS A 48 -59.42 -19.65 -38.30
CA HIS A 48 -58.81 -19.40 -39.61
C HIS A 48 -58.89 -17.90 -39.95
N GLY A 49 -57.81 -17.29 -40.36
CA GLY A 49 -57.71 -15.85 -40.62
C GLY A 49 -57.39 -14.95 -39.38
N GLU A 50 -57.44 -15.47 -38.15
CA GLU A 50 -57.03 -14.70 -36.98
C GLU A 50 -55.51 -14.72 -36.78
N GLN A 51 -54.97 -13.62 -36.32
CA GLN A 51 -53.53 -13.47 -36.07
C GLN A 51 -53.11 -14.08 -34.72
N LEU A 52 -52.00 -14.84 -34.70
CA LEU A 52 -51.29 -15.21 -33.53
C LEU A 52 -50.17 -14.19 -33.30
N ASN A 53 -50.16 -13.49 -32.15
CA ASN A 53 -49.10 -12.56 -31.79
C ASN A 53 -48.11 -13.24 -30.85
N ILE A 54 -46.84 -13.32 -31.25
CA ILE A 54 -45.73 -13.78 -30.44
C ILE A 54 -44.91 -12.54 -30.08
N LYS A 55 -44.80 -12.21 -28.76
CA LYS A 55 -44.12 -11.00 -28.28
C LYS A 55 -43.00 -11.38 -27.35
N GLY A 56 -41.80 -10.89 -27.58
CA GLY A 56 -40.64 -11.10 -26.70
C GLY A 56 -40.47 -10.04 -25.62
N GLY A 57 -41.23 -8.93 -25.67
CA GLY A 57 -41.18 -7.86 -24.65
C GLY A 57 -40.00 -6.89 -24.77
N ALA A 58 -39.01 -7.18 -25.59
CA ALA A 58 -37.84 -6.28 -25.77
C ALA A 58 -38.20 -5.08 -26.68
N SER A 59 -37.29 -4.10 -26.75
CA SER A 59 -37.34 -3.02 -27.74
C SER A 59 -37.45 -3.58 -29.15
N THR A 60 -38.18 -2.86 -30.02
CA THR A 60 -38.27 -3.20 -31.45
C THR A 60 -37.38 -2.34 -32.32
N THR A 61 -36.58 -1.44 -31.71
CA THR A 61 -35.61 -0.61 -32.42
C THR A 61 -34.45 -1.50 -32.89
N ALA A 62 -34.15 -1.50 -34.18
CA ALA A 62 -33.18 -2.41 -34.78
C ALA A 62 -31.76 -2.28 -34.16
N THR A 63 -31.39 -1.08 -33.72
CA THR A 63 -30.10 -0.82 -33.04
C THR A 63 -29.99 -1.44 -31.64
N ASP A 64 -31.12 -1.78 -31.01
CA ASP A 64 -31.20 -2.38 -29.68
C ASP A 64 -31.22 -3.92 -29.74
N LEU A 65 -31.31 -4.47 -30.93
CA LEU A 65 -31.44 -5.90 -31.17
C LEU A 65 -30.17 -6.48 -31.80
N THR A 66 -29.85 -7.69 -31.40
CA THR A 66 -28.77 -8.49 -32.00
C THR A 66 -29.38 -9.75 -32.64
N SER A 67 -28.73 -10.28 -33.67
CA SER A 67 -29.14 -11.52 -34.37
C SER A 67 -28.26 -12.69 -33.93
N GLY A 68 -28.77 -13.93 -34.18
CA GLY A 68 -27.97 -15.15 -33.98
C GLY A 68 -27.96 -15.72 -32.57
N ASN A 69 -28.59 -15.06 -31.60
CA ASN A 69 -28.62 -15.52 -30.18
C ASN A 69 -29.82 -16.41 -29.86
N ILE A 70 -30.86 -16.39 -30.69
CA ILE A 70 -32.08 -17.21 -30.56
C ILE A 70 -32.30 -18.02 -31.85
N ALA A 71 -32.55 -19.29 -31.70
CA ALA A 71 -32.91 -20.18 -32.79
C ALA A 71 -34.31 -20.78 -32.56
N VAL A 72 -35.11 -20.92 -33.63
CA VAL A 72 -36.36 -21.68 -33.63
C VAL A 72 -36.11 -22.99 -34.37
N VAL A 73 -36.21 -24.11 -33.67
CA VAL A 73 -35.92 -25.45 -34.20
C VAL A 73 -37.19 -26.28 -34.20
N GLY A 74 -37.61 -26.72 -35.38
CA GLY A 74 -38.77 -27.61 -35.54
C GLY A 74 -38.44 -29.05 -35.15
N ASP A 75 -39.37 -29.66 -34.45
CA ASP A 75 -39.38 -31.09 -34.16
C ASP A 75 -40.64 -31.69 -34.74
N THR A 76 -40.49 -32.47 -35.82
CA THR A 76 -41.63 -33.08 -36.54
C THR A 76 -42.19 -34.27 -35.78
N THR A 77 -41.45 -34.88 -34.85
CA THR A 77 -41.94 -36.04 -34.09
C THR A 77 -42.92 -35.59 -33.01
N SER A 78 -42.61 -34.49 -32.31
CA SER A 78 -43.45 -33.92 -31.27
C SER A 78 -44.40 -32.84 -31.78
N GLY A 79 -44.23 -32.40 -33.02
CA GLY A 79 -45.01 -31.28 -33.59
C GLY A 79 -44.73 -29.94 -32.94
N THR A 80 -43.49 -29.75 -32.41
CA THR A 80 -43.11 -28.55 -31.65
C THR A 80 -42.14 -27.65 -32.42
N LEU A 81 -42.22 -26.34 -32.16
CA LEU A 81 -41.19 -25.35 -32.49
C LEU A 81 -40.46 -24.98 -31.20
N ASN A 82 -39.25 -25.45 -31.04
CA ASN A 82 -38.41 -25.18 -29.86
C ASN A 82 -37.66 -23.86 -30.04
N ILE A 83 -37.92 -22.88 -29.18
CA ILE A 83 -37.15 -21.63 -29.09
C ILE A 83 -35.94 -21.90 -28.20
N LYS A 84 -34.75 -21.78 -28.75
CA LYS A 84 -33.48 -22.10 -28.07
C LYS A 84 -32.54 -20.91 -28.05
N MET A 85 -31.88 -20.66 -26.92
CA MET A 85 -30.80 -19.68 -26.82
C MET A 85 -29.50 -20.32 -27.29
N ALA A 86 -28.66 -19.58 -27.98
CA ALA A 86 -27.32 -20.01 -28.33
C ALA A 86 -26.45 -20.21 -27.06
N LYS A 87 -25.57 -21.22 -27.06
CA LYS A 87 -24.64 -21.45 -25.97
C LYS A 87 -23.65 -20.31 -25.83
N ALA A 88 -23.23 -19.67 -26.91
CA ALA A 88 -22.42 -18.48 -26.96
C ALA A 88 -23.27 -17.31 -27.45
N LEU A 89 -23.42 -16.28 -26.62
CA LEU A 89 -24.10 -15.05 -26.99
C LEU A 89 -23.10 -14.10 -27.62
N THR A 90 -23.47 -13.51 -28.77
CA THR A 90 -22.61 -12.59 -29.52
C THR A 90 -23.35 -11.30 -29.84
N GLY A 91 -22.58 -10.21 -30.10
CA GLY A 91 -23.16 -8.92 -30.46
C GLY A 91 -23.90 -8.22 -29.30
N LEU A 92 -23.72 -8.67 -28.03
CA LEU A 92 -24.26 -7.99 -26.87
C LEU A 92 -23.35 -6.84 -26.50
N THR A 93 -23.90 -5.67 -26.20
CA THR A 93 -23.16 -4.52 -25.67
C THR A 93 -22.92 -4.62 -24.16
N SER A 94 -23.90 -5.21 -23.45
CA SER A 94 -23.81 -5.48 -22.01
C SER A 94 -24.76 -6.60 -21.60
N ALA A 95 -24.45 -7.20 -20.43
CA ALA A 95 -25.38 -8.03 -19.67
C ALA A 95 -25.42 -7.51 -18.25
N THR A 96 -26.63 -7.21 -17.73
CA THR A 96 -26.82 -6.75 -16.35
C THR A 96 -27.65 -7.78 -15.60
N TYR A 97 -27.14 -8.19 -14.45
CA TYR A 97 -27.80 -9.07 -13.50
C TYR A 97 -28.17 -8.21 -12.28
N THR A 98 -29.41 -8.35 -11.81
CA THR A 98 -29.90 -7.63 -10.62
C THR A 98 -30.48 -8.65 -9.65
N ASP A 99 -30.07 -8.60 -8.37
CA ASP A 99 -30.64 -9.43 -7.32
C ASP A 99 -31.85 -8.75 -6.66
N ALA A 100 -32.49 -9.47 -5.74
CA ALA A 100 -33.67 -8.97 -5.01
C ALA A 100 -33.34 -7.80 -4.05
N ALA A 101 -32.08 -7.59 -3.69
CA ALA A 101 -31.63 -6.51 -2.83
C ALA A 101 -31.25 -5.24 -3.67
N GLY A 102 -31.35 -5.31 -4.99
CA GLY A 102 -31.00 -4.20 -5.88
C GLY A 102 -29.51 -4.11 -6.22
N ASN A 103 -28.70 -5.09 -5.82
CA ASN A 103 -27.31 -5.17 -6.26
C ASN A 103 -27.26 -5.51 -7.74
N THR A 104 -26.34 -4.90 -8.46
CA THR A 104 -26.20 -5.14 -9.90
C THR A 104 -24.80 -5.62 -10.26
N GLN A 105 -24.73 -6.51 -11.25
CA GLN A 105 -23.49 -6.81 -11.95
C GLN A 105 -23.71 -6.52 -13.44
N THR A 106 -22.91 -5.63 -13.99
CA THR A 106 -22.91 -5.29 -15.40
C THR A 106 -21.61 -5.75 -16.04
N VAL A 107 -21.74 -6.59 -17.06
CA VAL A 107 -20.61 -7.08 -17.88
C VAL A 107 -20.70 -6.43 -19.25
N THR A 108 -19.61 -5.81 -19.69
CA THR A 108 -19.45 -5.23 -21.03
C THR A 108 -18.26 -5.88 -21.73
N GLY A 109 -17.99 -5.51 -22.98
CA GLY A 109 -16.81 -5.97 -23.70
C GLY A 109 -15.46 -5.55 -23.07
N GLY A 110 -15.46 -4.54 -22.20
CA GLY A 110 -14.22 -3.99 -21.59
C GLY A 110 -14.17 -4.04 -20.07
N SER A 111 -15.29 -4.34 -19.40
CA SER A 111 -15.35 -4.31 -17.92
C SER A 111 -16.43 -5.25 -17.36
N SER A 112 -16.23 -5.62 -16.09
CA SER A 112 -17.29 -6.14 -15.23
C SER A 112 -17.40 -5.25 -14.01
N THR A 113 -18.59 -4.67 -13.77
CA THR A 113 -18.84 -3.79 -12.61
C THR A 113 -19.91 -4.41 -11.75
N ILE A 114 -19.63 -4.54 -10.46
CA ILE A 114 -20.58 -4.93 -9.42
C ILE A 114 -20.88 -3.68 -8.62
N THR A 115 -22.16 -3.36 -8.42
CA THR A 115 -22.62 -2.23 -7.61
C THR A 115 -23.61 -2.75 -6.57
N ASP A 116 -23.43 -2.41 -5.32
CA ASP A 116 -24.39 -2.72 -4.26
C ASP A 116 -25.47 -1.63 -4.14
N GLY A 117 -26.49 -1.90 -3.31
CA GLY A 117 -27.59 -0.96 -3.07
C GLY A 117 -27.17 0.35 -2.37
N ALA A 118 -25.97 0.42 -1.81
CA ALA A 118 -25.39 1.62 -1.19
C ALA A 118 -24.53 2.45 -2.16
N GLY A 119 -24.31 1.94 -3.39
CA GLY A 119 -23.50 2.61 -4.40
C GLY A 119 -22.00 2.25 -4.36
N ASN A 120 -21.58 1.30 -3.48
CA ASN A 120 -20.23 0.77 -3.53
C ASN A 120 -20.01 -0.03 -4.82
N THR A 121 -18.85 0.12 -5.42
CA THR A 121 -18.56 -0.55 -6.69
C THR A 121 -17.28 -1.37 -6.66
N THR A 122 -17.30 -2.49 -7.38
CA THR A 122 -16.09 -3.21 -7.78
C THR A 122 -16.09 -3.32 -9.29
N THR A 123 -15.08 -2.74 -9.93
CA THR A 123 -14.90 -2.76 -11.38
C THR A 123 -13.64 -3.52 -11.74
N ILE A 124 -13.76 -4.49 -12.64
CA ILE A 124 -12.67 -5.26 -13.22
C ILE A 124 -12.55 -4.89 -14.68
N THR A 125 -11.36 -4.52 -15.11
CA THR A 125 -11.03 -4.17 -16.50
C THR A 125 -9.75 -4.89 -16.93
N LYS A 126 -9.36 -4.74 -18.19
CA LYS A 126 -8.03 -5.18 -18.66
C LYS A 126 -6.88 -4.51 -17.90
N GLY A 127 -7.07 -3.29 -17.39
CA GLY A 127 -6.06 -2.54 -16.64
C GLY A 127 -5.96 -2.89 -15.16
N GLY A 128 -6.88 -3.69 -14.64
CA GLY A 128 -6.89 -4.08 -13.23
C GLY A 128 -8.28 -4.08 -12.59
N MET A 129 -8.28 -4.10 -11.27
CA MET A 129 -9.50 -4.07 -10.45
C MET A 129 -9.50 -2.82 -9.57
N THR A 130 -10.64 -2.18 -9.46
CA THR A 130 -10.88 -1.07 -8.53
C THR A 130 -12.11 -1.36 -7.69
N THR A 131 -11.99 -1.24 -6.37
CA THR A 131 -13.12 -1.30 -5.43
C THR A 131 -13.20 0.02 -4.68
N THR A 132 -14.39 0.61 -4.60
CA THR A 132 -14.59 1.90 -3.91
C THR A 132 -15.96 1.98 -3.25
N ASP A 133 -16.03 2.72 -2.13
CA ASP A 133 -17.26 3.16 -1.47
C ASP A 133 -17.50 4.67 -1.66
N GLY A 134 -16.81 5.29 -2.63
CA GLY A 134 -16.87 6.72 -2.88
C GLY A 134 -15.82 7.54 -2.13
N THR A 135 -15.30 7.05 -0.99
CA THR A 135 -14.24 7.67 -0.19
C THR A 135 -12.98 6.80 -0.20
N ASN A 136 -13.14 5.54 0.20
CA ASN A 136 -12.05 4.58 0.20
C ASN A 136 -11.96 3.90 -1.16
N THR A 137 -10.76 3.78 -1.69
CA THR A 137 -10.53 3.11 -2.96
C THR A 137 -9.34 2.19 -2.86
N THR A 138 -9.51 0.95 -3.32
CA THR A 138 -8.41 0.01 -3.54
C THR A 138 -8.33 -0.31 -5.01
N THR A 139 -7.14 -0.14 -5.58
CA THR A 139 -6.84 -0.47 -6.98
C THR A 139 -5.74 -1.52 -7.03
N VAL A 140 -5.96 -2.56 -7.78
CA VAL A 140 -4.97 -3.58 -8.15
C VAL A 140 -4.73 -3.46 -9.65
N ALA A 141 -3.52 -3.08 -10.03
CA ALA A 141 -3.14 -2.84 -11.43
C ALA A 141 -1.78 -3.46 -11.72
N PRO A 142 -1.35 -3.59 -12.99
CA PRO A 142 -0.02 -4.10 -13.32
C PRO A 142 1.14 -3.34 -12.66
N ALA A 143 0.95 -2.06 -12.33
CA ALA A 143 1.95 -1.25 -11.64
C ALA A 143 2.02 -1.50 -10.12
N GLY A 144 1.05 -2.21 -9.56
CA GLY A 144 0.99 -2.51 -8.12
C GLY A 144 -0.39 -2.36 -7.51
N VAL A 145 -0.43 -2.34 -6.19
CA VAL A 145 -1.65 -2.14 -5.39
C VAL A 145 -1.61 -0.76 -4.76
N THR A 146 -2.71 -0.04 -4.85
CA THR A 146 -2.90 1.26 -4.19
C THR A 146 -4.16 1.20 -3.34
N ALA A 147 -4.08 1.65 -2.10
CA ALA A 147 -5.24 1.84 -1.22
C ALA A 147 -5.23 3.28 -0.70
N THR A 148 -6.38 3.96 -0.80
CA THR A 148 -6.55 5.33 -0.31
C THR A 148 -7.85 5.48 0.47
N ASP A 149 -7.86 6.35 1.47
CA ASP A 149 -9.02 6.78 2.24
C ASP A 149 -9.48 8.21 1.87
N GLY A 150 -9.04 8.70 0.71
CA GLY A 150 -9.30 10.06 0.25
C GLY A 150 -8.26 11.09 0.73
N THR A 151 -7.51 10.79 1.79
CA THR A 151 -6.46 11.66 2.37
C THR A 151 -5.09 10.99 2.29
N ASN A 152 -5.00 9.76 2.76
CA ASN A 152 -3.77 8.98 2.80
C ASN A 152 -3.76 7.93 1.69
N THR A 153 -2.60 7.65 1.15
CA THR A 153 -2.45 6.64 0.10
C THR A 153 -1.27 5.72 0.41
N VAL A 154 -1.55 4.44 0.51
CA VAL A 154 -0.53 3.38 0.64
C VAL A 154 -0.37 2.69 -0.70
N LYS A 155 0.88 2.44 -1.10
CA LYS A 155 1.20 1.75 -2.36
C LYS A 155 2.14 0.59 -2.13
N LEU A 156 1.89 -0.49 -2.85
CA LEU A 156 2.79 -1.64 -2.99
C LEU A 156 3.14 -1.79 -4.47
N THR A 157 4.38 -1.57 -4.82
CA THR A 157 4.87 -1.60 -6.21
C THR A 157 6.11 -2.47 -6.31
N GLY A 158 6.62 -2.69 -7.51
CA GLY A 158 7.91 -3.35 -7.73
C GLY A 158 9.10 -2.61 -7.10
N SER A 159 8.95 -1.32 -6.76
CA SER A 159 9.98 -0.52 -6.09
C SER A 159 9.88 -0.57 -4.56
N GLY A 160 8.86 -1.22 -4.00
CA GLY A 160 8.67 -1.35 -2.55
C GLY A 160 7.32 -0.86 -2.05
N ILE A 161 7.26 -0.58 -0.75
CA ILE A 161 6.06 -0.11 -0.05
C ILE A 161 6.21 1.39 0.26
N ASP A 162 5.27 2.18 -0.22
CA ASP A 162 5.09 3.59 0.17
C ASP A 162 3.92 3.67 1.15
N ALA A 163 4.20 4.00 2.40
CA ALA A 163 3.20 4.11 3.46
C ALA A 163 2.45 5.46 3.44
N GLY A 164 2.73 6.38 2.52
CA GLY A 164 1.98 7.62 2.32
C GLY A 164 1.90 8.51 3.55
N ASN A 165 3.00 8.73 4.27
CA ASN A 165 3.06 9.45 5.56
C ASN A 165 2.27 8.79 6.71
N THR A 166 1.80 7.56 6.55
CA THR A 166 1.17 6.81 7.63
C THR A 166 2.18 5.90 8.35
N GLN A 167 1.81 5.40 9.52
CA GLN A 167 2.65 4.49 10.28
C GLN A 167 2.49 3.06 9.77
N ILE A 168 3.63 2.36 9.63
CA ILE A 168 3.63 0.90 9.55
C ILE A 168 3.57 0.36 10.98
N LYS A 169 2.46 -0.26 11.35
CA LYS A 169 2.22 -0.80 12.70
C LYS A 169 2.50 -2.30 12.74
N ASN A 170 2.69 -2.83 13.96
CA ASN A 170 2.90 -4.26 14.21
C ASN A 170 4.14 -4.84 13.52
N VAL A 171 5.16 -4.00 13.31
CA VAL A 171 6.47 -4.48 12.84
C VAL A 171 7.10 -5.33 13.94
N GLY A 172 7.33 -6.60 13.66
CA GLY A 172 7.97 -7.55 14.57
C GLY A 172 9.42 -7.14 14.88
N LYS A 173 10.02 -7.79 15.88
CA LYS A 173 11.44 -7.62 16.18
C LYS A 173 12.27 -8.19 15.03
N ALA A 174 13.16 -7.39 14.46
CA ALA A 174 14.14 -7.84 13.47
C ALA A 174 15.10 -8.85 14.09
N THR A 175 15.31 -9.98 13.43
CA THR A 175 16.23 -11.07 13.84
C THR A 175 17.31 -11.35 12.81
N THR A 176 17.20 -10.75 11.62
CA THR A 176 18.17 -10.84 10.52
C THR A 176 18.54 -9.44 10.04
N ASP A 177 19.65 -9.31 9.35
CA ASP A 177 20.21 -8.03 8.93
C ASP A 177 19.39 -7.33 7.84
N ASP A 178 18.57 -8.09 7.11
CA ASP A 178 17.67 -7.61 6.03
C ASP A 178 16.24 -7.29 6.49
N ALA A 179 15.95 -7.46 7.79
CA ALA A 179 14.64 -7.19 8.35
C ALA A 179 14.44 -5.73 8.75
N ALA A 180 13.21 -5.24 8.65
CA ALA A 180 12.86 -3.91 9.13
C ALA A 180 12.97 -3.82 10.67
N VAL A 181 13.65 -2.80 11.15
CA VAL A 181 13.79 -2.52 12.58
C VAL A 181 12.58 -1.75 13.10
N ASN A 182 11.95 -2.22 14.17
CA ASN A 182 10.87 -1.48 14.81
C ASN A 182 11.39 -0.38 15.75
N LYS A 183 10.50 0.58 16.08
CA LYS A 183 10.85 1.73 16.94
C LYS A 183 11.46 1.30 18.29
N LYS A 184 10.95 0.23 18.92
CA LYS A 184 11.49 -0.23 20.20
C LYS A 184 12.94 -0.68 20.09
N GLN A 185 13.32 -1.42 19.06
CA GLN A 185 14.71 -1.84 18.86
C GLN A 185 15.64 -0.64 18.64
N MET A 186 15.17 0.36 17.89
CA MET A 186 15.90 1.61 17.70
C MET A 186 16.09 2.34 19.03
N ASP A 187 15.00 2.51 19.81
CA ASP A 187 15.05 3.21 21.11
C ASP A 187 15.99 2.48 22.09
N ASP A 188 15.92 1.14 22.15
CA ASP A 188 16.79 0.32 23.01
C ASP A 188 18.27 0.47 22.62
N ALA A 189 18.58 0.48 21.31
CA ALA A 189 19.94 0.68 20.82
C ALA A 189 20.47 2.08 21.13
N VAL A 190 19.66 3.11 20.91
CA VAL A 190 20.00 4.51 21.24
C VAL A 190 20.22 4.65 22.75
N LYS A 191 19.34 4.04 23.56
CA LYS A 191 19.51 4.05 25.02
C LYS A 191 20.83 3.39 25.45
N ALA A 192 21.15 2.21 24.93
CA ALA A 192 22.40 1.51 25.25
C ALA A 192 23.63 2.34 24.87
N ALA A 193 23.61 3.00 23.70
CA ALA A 193 24.68 3.91 23.29
C ALA A 193 24.81 5.11 24.24
N THR A 194 23.67 5.72 24.61
CA THR A 194 23.63 6.85 25.54
C THR A 194 24.16 6.47 26.93
N ASP A 195 23.73 5.31 27.45
CA ASP A 195 24.20 4.79 28.75
C ASP A 195 25.73 4.54 28.72
N SER A 196 26.24 4.01 27.60
CA SER A 196 27.68 3.80 27.40
C SER A 196 28.47 5.12 27.39
N ILE A 197 27.95 6.15 26.71
CA ILE A 197 28.54 7.50 26.67
C ILE A 197 28.52 8.12 28.08
N SER A 198 27.41 7.95 28.80
CA SER A 198 27.30 8.43 30.18
C SER A 198 28.34 7.77 31.12
N THR A 199 28.48 6.44 30.99
CA THR A 199 29.48 5.67 31.75
C THR A 199 30.90 6.15 31.43
N LEU A 200 31.22 6.39 30.16
CA LEU A 200 32.50 6.94 29.75
C LEU A 200 32.71 8.35 30.32
N GLY A 201 31.67 9.19 30.29
CA GLY A 201 31.69 10.53 30.85
C GLY A 201 31.90 10.57 32.38
N ASP A 202 31.48 9.52 33.08
CA ASP A 202 31.62 9.38 34.52
C ASP A 202 33.03 8.93 34.95
N ASN A 203 33.87 8.46 34.03
CA ASN A 203 35.29 8.18 34.31
C ASN A 203 35.98 9.45 34.81
N LYS A 204 36.90 9.27 35.72
CA LYS A 204 37.58 10.38 36.36
C LYS A 204 39.06 10.41 36.03
N VAL A 205 39.59 11.60 35.92
CA VAL A 205 41.03 11.87 35.76
C VAL A 205 41.51 12.69 36.93
N SER A 206 42.65 12.33 37.49
CA SER A 206 43.37 13.08 38.50
C SER A 206 44.87 13.07 38.20
N LEU A 207 45.60 14.05 38.72
CA LEU A 207 47.05 14.09 38.70
C LEU A 207 47.60 13.68 40.09
N GLY A 208 48.50 12.71 40.06
CA GLY A 208 49.27 12.32 41.28
C GLY A 208 50.52 13.14 41.39
N SER A 209 51.01 13.31 42.61
CA SER A 209 52.29 13.88 42.95
C SER A 209 53.00 13.04 44.06
N ASP A 210 54.21 13.36 44.43
CA ASP A 210 54.96 12.64 45.46
C ASP A 210 54.25 12.62 46.83
N SER A 211 53.39 13.58 47.10
CA SER A 211 52.71 13.71 48.40
C SER A 211 51.19 13.94 48.26
N GLY A 212 50.54 13.40 47.21
CA GLY A 212 49.09 13.52 47.09
C GLY A 212 48.60 13.43 45.67
N THR A 213 47.27 13.58 45.52
CA THR A 213 46.58 13.50 44.22
C THR A 213 45.62 14.66 44.16
N THR A 214 45.45 15.26 42.99
CA THR A 214 44.42 16.28 42.77
C THR A 214 43.03 15.69 42.89
N THR A 215 42.04 16.52 43.20
CA THR A 215 40.62 16.11 43.11
C THR A 215 40.28 15.58 41.72
N ALA A 216 39.78 14.35 41.67
CA ALA A 216 39.41 13.70 40.42
C ALA A 216 38.25 14.44 39.76
N LYS A 217 38.34 14.67 38.45
CA LYS A 217 37.31 15.33 37.62
C LYS A 217 36.75 14.34 36.61
N LYS A 218 35.41 14.36 36.40
CA LYS A 218 34.77 13.52 35.41
C LYS A 218 35.11 13.98 33.98
N LEU A 219 35.21 13.04 33.04
CA LEU A 219 35.39 13.36 31.62
C LEU A 219 34.27 14.24 31.07
N SER A 220 33.03 14.10 31.62
CA SER A 220 31.87 14.92 31.28
C SER A 220 31.87 16.33 31.89
N THR A 221 32.96 16.78 32.51
CA THR A 221 33.04 18.12 33.12
C THR A 221 32.81 19.21 32.08
N THR A 222 31.79 20.05 32.31
CA THR A 222 31.47 21.18 31.42
C THR A 222 32.68 22.14 31.32
N GLY A 223 33.02 22.51 30.09
CA GLY A 223 34.19 23.35 29.82
C GLY A 223 35.51 22.59 29.79
N GLY A 224 35.48 21.24 29.91
CA GLY A 224 36.63 20.37 29.85
C GLY A 224 37.37 20.22 31.20
N ILE A 225 38.34 19.33 31.22
CA ILE A 225 39.17 19.08 32.39
C ILE A 225 40.37 20.00 32.35
N LYS A 226 40.53 20.77 33.41
CA LYS A 226 41.69 21.66 33.62
C LYS A 226 42.35 21.37 34.99
N PHE A 227 43.63 21.08 35.00
CA PHE A 227 44.45 21.03 36.17
C PHE A 227 45.47 22.17 36.11
N ASN A 228 45.68 22.86 37.23
CA ASN A 228 46.68 23.93 37.35
C ASN A 228 47.96 23.36 37.94
N ILE A 229 49.03 23.42 37.20
CA ILE A 229 50.39 23.17 37.72
C ILE A 229 50.92 24.54 38.15
N LYS A 230 51.17 24.67 39.44
CA LYS A 230 51.64 25.94 40.06
C LYS A 230 53.11 25.84 40.52
N GLY A 231 53.86 26.80 40.12
CA GLY A 231 55.16 27.05 40.80
C GLY A 231 54.97 27.73 42.17
N GLU A 232 56.00 27.88 42.88
CA GLU A 232 56.02 28.69 44.11
C GLU A 232 55.79 30.18 43.84
N THR A 233 55.21 30.88 44.80
CA THR A 233 54.95 32.33 44.66
C THR A 233 55.69 33.10 45.74
N GLY A 234 56.04 34.38 45.44
CA GLY A 234 56.72 35.28 46.37
C GLY A 234 58.25 35.35 46.15
N ALA A 235 58.90 36.14 46.94
CA ALA A 235 60.32 36.48 46.80
C ALA A 235 61.30 35.29 46.93
N ASN A 236 60.84 34.18 47.50
CA ASN A 236 61.61 32.96 47.68
C ASN A 236 61.30 31.86 46.67
N ALA A 237 60.44 32.11 45.67
CA ALA A 237 60.12 31.12 44.65
C ALA A 237 61.38 30.67 43.90
N LEU A 238 61.58 29.36 43.80
CA LEU A 238 62.70 28.76 43.06
C LEU A 238 62.27 28.21 41.67
N ILE A 239 61.04 27.80 41.54
CA ILE A 239 60.47 27.22 40.31
C ILE A 239 59.28 28.08 39.83
N THR A 240 59.23 28.36 38.59
CA THR A 240 58.07 29.03 37.93
C THR A 240 57.49 28.12 36.89
N THR A 241 56.18 28.29 36.61
CA THR A 241 55.49 27.58 35.55
C THR A 241 54.80 28.57 34.57
N SER A 242 54.81 28.29 33.30
CA SER A 242 54.14 29.02 32.28
C SER A 242 53.41 28.03 31.32
N ALA A 243 52.31 28.44 30.67
CA ALA A 243 51.63 27.63 29.65
C ALA A 243 51.44 28.48 28.39
N THR A 244 51.81 27.92 27.25
CA THR A 244 51.64 28.54 25.92
C THR A 244 51.29 27.46 24.91
N GLY A 245 50.14 27.62 24.25
CA GLY A 245 49.62 26.56 23.37
C GLY A 245 49.33 25.29 24.18
N ASP A 246 49.90 24.19 23.75
CA ASP A 246 49.76 22.87 24.39
C ASP A 246 50.85 22.56 25.43
N ASP A 247 51.84 23.47 25.59
CA ASP A 247 53.00 23.26 26.41
C ASP A 247 52.81 23.88 27.82
N VAL A 248 53.24 23.14 28.83
CA VAL A 248 53.45 23.65 30.19
C VAL A 248 54.97 23.59 30.50
N THR A 249 55.60 24.73 30.58
CA THR A 249 57.01 24.86 30.87
C THR A 249 57.22 25.02 32.39
N ILE A 250 58.06 24.21 32.97
CA ILE A 250 58.50 24.33 34.34
C ILE A 250 59.98 24.78 34.30
N ALA A 251 60.27 25.95 34.83
CA ALA A 251 61.59 26.53 34.74
C ALA A 251 62.08 27.05 36.08
N PRO A 252 63.38 27.09 36.31
CA PRO A 252 63.98 27.78 37.49
C PRO A 252 63.66 29.27 37.40
N THR A 253 63.44 29.89 38.55
CA THR A 253 63.43 31.36 38.69
C THR A 253 64.81 31.95 38.54
N ALA A 254 64.92 33.25 38.30
CA ALA A 254 66.18 33.95 38.26
C ALA A 254 66.96 33.76 39.61
N LYS A 255 66.23 33.64 40.73
CA LYS A 255 66.83 33.37 42.03
C LYS A 255 67.55 31.99 42.11
N LEU A 256 66.86 30.93 41.61
CA LEU A 256 67.48 29.60 41.60
C LEU A 256 68.67 29.58 40.64
N SER A 257 68.51 30.17 39.46
CA SER A 257 69.59 30.25 38.50
C SER A 257 70.82 30.99 39.05
N ALA A 258 70.64 32.13 39.75
CA ALA A 258 71.70 32.86 40.39
C ALA A 258 72.37 32.06 41.54
N ALA A 259 71.56 31.32 42.33
CA ALA A 259 72.12 30.48 43.40
C ALA A 259 72.95 29.32 42.84
N VAL A 260 72.51 28.69 41.76
CA VAL A 260 73.27 27.63 41.06
C VAL A 260 74.57 28.19 40.52
N THR A 261 74.54 29.35 39.82
CA THR A 261 75.78 30.01 39.32
C THR A 261 76.72 30.40 40.44
N ALA A 262 76.15 30.91 41.54
CA ALA A 262 77.01 31.22 42.70
C ALA A 262 77.64 29.97 43.31
N ALA A 263 76.94 28.85 43.41
CA ALA A 263 77.46 27.60 43.87
C ALA A 263 78.56 27.01 42.97
N GLU A 264 78.31 27.12 41.60
CA GLU A 264 79.30 26.69 40.60
C GLU A 264 80.59 27.52 40.67
N ASN A 265 80.45 28.79 41.02
CA ASN A 265 81.60 29.69 41.13
C ASN A 265 82.24 29.67 42.52
N SER A 266 81.63 28.92 43.46
CA SER A 266 82.27 28.77 44.77
C SER A 266 83.52 27.88 44.71
N ALA A 267 84.43 28.08 45.64
CA ALA A 267 85.66 27.27 45.69
C ALA A 267 85.28 25.78 45.87
N ASN A 268 85.75 24.91 44.99
CA ASN A 268 85.69 23.48 45.19
C ASN A 268 86.48 23.03 46.39
N LYS A 269 86.12 21.89 46.97
CA LYS A 269 86.81 21.35 48.13
C LYS A 269 88.29 21.12 47.85
N ASP A 270 88.68 20.85 46.62
CA ASP A 270 90.01 20.70 46.12
C ASP A 270 90.63 22.03 45.59
N LEU A 271 89.81 23.13 45.67
CA LEU A 271 90.19 24.47 45.23
C LEU A 271 90.47 24.61 43.75
N SER A 272 90.05 23.63 42.93
CA SER A 272 90.33 23.61 41.47
C SER A 272 89.56 24.68 40.68
N ASN A 273 88.50 25.28 41.25
CA ASN A 273 87.70 26.35 40.66
C ASN A 273 87.96 27.75 41.19
N LEU A 274 89.02 27.95 41.95
CA LEU A 274 89.39 29.29 42.36
C LEU A 274 89.85 30.14 41.18
N SER A 275 89.47 31.42 41.23
CA SER A 275 90.08 32.39 40.31
C SER A 275 91.58 32.55 40.58
N ALA A 276 92.31 32.97 39.59
CA ALA A 276 93.76 33.22 39.80
C ALA A 276 94.05 34.17 40.96
N ALA A 277 93.16 35.14 41.26
CA ALA A 277 93.29 36.02 42.43
C ALA A 277 93.03 35.29 43.75
N GLY A 278 91.99 34.36 43.80
CA GLY A 278 91.70 33.52 44.98
C GLY A 278 92.82 32.52 45.28
N ASP A 279 93.31 31.89 44.21
CA ASP A 279 94.49 30.98 44.34
C ASP A 279 95.72 31.69 44.89
N THR A 280 95.99 32.89 44.39
CA THR A 280 97.08 33.72 44.88
C THR A 280 96.90 34.09 46.34
N TYR A 281 95.62 34.45 46.74
CA TYR A 281 95.38 34.81 48.15
C TYR A 281 95.58 33.62 49.07
N ILE A 282 95.08 32.45 48.76
CA ILE A 282 95.23 31.23 49.54
C ILE A 282 96.73 30.81 49.65
N LYS A 283 97.50 30.97 48.56
CA LYS A 283 98.98 30.66 48.59
C LYS A 283 99.77 31.62 49.39
N ASN A 284 99.25 32.82 49.70
CA ASN A 284 99.93 33.85 50.50
C ASN A 284 99.53 33.85 51.99
N LEU A 285 98.66 32.94 52.41
CA LEU A 285 98.30 32.69 53.82
C LEU A 285 99.24 31.65 54.42
#